data_c49f87d984276e85c98310841ec8dabd
#
_entry.id   c49f87d984276e85c98310841ec8dabd
#
_cell.length_a   1.000
_cell.length_b   1.000
_cell.length_c   1.000
_cell.angle_alpha   90.00
_cell.angle_beta   90.00
_cell.angle_gamma   90.00
#
_symmetry.space_group_name_H-M   'P 1'
#
loop_
_entity.id
_entity.type
_entity.pdbx_description
1 polymer ?
#
loop_
_entity_poly.entity_id
_entity_poly.type
_entity_poly.pdbx_seq_one_letter_code
_entity_poly.pdbx_strand_id
1 'polypeptide(L)'
;MLKIPEATTITACNWLQVLGQYREPSHSRSVVELCITLLAFAGLWLAGWWALSISYWLTLAVCLPAAVFLVRLFLIQHDSGHGAFFRHRVLNDWVGRVLGVLTFTPYEVWRYSHAIHHATAGNLDKRGVGDIDTLTVREYQGFSRPRRLAYRFYRHPAIMFGVGPAYQFLLRNRLPLILGRAGWRTWSSAMGTNIM
;
A
#
# COMPACT_ATOMS: atom_id res chain seq x y z
N MET A 1 -22.73 21.58 -15.78
CA MET A 1 -22.19 21.73 -17.13
C MET A 1 -20.78 22.29 -16.99
N LEU A 2 -19.76 21.43 -17.05
CA LEU A 2 -18.35 21.83 -16.94
C LEU A 2 -17.97 22.50 -18.25
N LYS A 3 -17.60 23.79 -18.20
CA LYS A 3 -16.96 24.48 -19.34
C LYS A 3 -15.60 23.85 -19.58
N ILE A 4 -15.43 23.12 -20.67
CA ILE A 4 -14.13 22.70 -21.18
C ILE A 4 -13.46 23.96 -21.73
N PRO A 5 -12.30 24.38 -21.23
CA PRO A 5 -11.58 25.51 -21.80
C PRO A 5 -11.14 25.14 -23.22
N GLU A 6 -11.26 26.09 -24.16
CA GLU A 6 -10.73 25.95 -25.51
C GLU A 6 -9.27 25.49 -25.52
N ALA A 7 -8.93 24.66 -26.50
CA ALA A 7 -7.64 24.03 -26.70
C ALA A 7 -6.48 25.04 -26.73
N THR A 8 -6.06 25.46 -25.53
CA THR A 8 -4.80 26.15 -25.35
C THR A 8 -3.69 25.14 -25.59
N THR A 9 -2.80 25.44 -26.50
CA THR A 9 -1.64 24.60 -26.83
C THR A 9 -0.92 24.24 -25.54
N ILE A 10 -1.07 22.98 -25.10
CA ILE A 10 -0.51 22.49 -23.83
C ILE A 10 0.99 22.33 -24.05
N THR A 11 1.74 23.36 -23.74
CA THR A 11 3.20 23.29 -23.61
C THR A 11 3.56 22.62 -22.30
N ALA A 12 4.68 21.87 -22.23
CA ALA A 12 5.13 21.15 -21.05
C ALA A 12 5.14 22.00 -19.75
N CYS A 13 5.18 23.33 -19.88
CA CYS A 13 5.17 24.30 -18.77
C CYS A 13 3.79 24.47 -18.11
N ASN A 14 2.68 24.13 -18.80
CA ASN A 14 1.31 24.39 -18.30
C ASN A 14 0.69 23.20 -17.55
N TRP A 15 1.30 22.00 -17.61
CA TRP A 15 0.77 20.81 -16.95
C TRP A 15 0.60 20.97 -15.43
N LEU A 16 1.57 21.57 -14.77
CA LEU A 16 1.50 21.80 -13.32
C LEU A 16 0.34 22.73 -12.93
N GLN A 17 0.03 23.75 -13.74
CA GLN A 17 -1.10 24.64 -13.50
C GLN A 17 -2.43 23.94 -13.77
N VAL A 18 -2.54 23.18 -14.88
CA VAL A 18 -3.74 22.40 -15.21
C VAL A 18 -3.99 21.33 -14.16
N LEU A 19 -2.99 20.59 -13.73
CA LEU A 19 -3.13 19.55 -12.72
C LEU A 19 -3.35 20.13 -11.31
N GLY A 20 -2.87 21.35 -11.06
CA GLY A 20 -3.04 22.02 -9.76
C GLY A 20 -4.49 22.16 -9.32
N GLN A 21 -5.41 22.41 -10.25
CA GLN A 21 -6.85 22.53 -9.97
C GLN A 21 -7.52 21.19 -9.52
N TYR A 22 -6.91 20.04 -9.85
CA TYR A 22 -7.39 18.71 -9.46
C TYR A 22 -6.70 18.15 -8.20
N ARG A 23 -5.76 18.90 -7.63
CA ARG A 23 -4.94 18.46 -6.51
C ARG A 23 -5.68 18.45 -5.18
N GLU A 24 -6.72 19.27 -5.03
CA GLU A 24 -7.44 19.44 -3.77
C GLU A 24 -8.41 18.28 -3.54
N PRO A 25 -8.25 17.50 -2.45
CA PRO A 25 -9.18 16.44 -2.13
C PRO A 25 -10.56 17.00 -1.71
N SER A 26 -11.61 16.34 -2.15
CA SER A 26 -12.98 16.64 -1.71
C SER A 26 -13.28 15.90 -0.42
N HIS A 27 -13.49 16.63 0.68
CA HIS A 27 -13.76 16.04 2.00
C HIS A 27 -14.97 15.10 2.01
N SER A 28 -16.09 15.53 1.40
CA SER A 28 -17.31 14.72 1.31
C SER A 28 -17.09 13.43 0.53
N ARG A 29 -16.40 13.50 -0.61
CA ARG A 29 -16.07 12.32 -1.42
C ARG A 29 -15.20 11.35 -0.63
N SER A 30 -14.17 11.85 0.06
CA SER A 30 -13.28 11.02 0.86
C SER A 30 -14.01 10.31 2.00
N VAL A 31 -14.91 11.01 2.70
CA VAL A 31 -15.74 10.41 3.76
C VAL A 31 -16.64 9.32 3.20
N VAL A 32 -17.35 9.58 2.10
CA VAL A 32 -18.25 8.61 1.46
C VAL A 32 -17.46 7.37 1.02
N GLU A 33 -16.30 7.56 0.40
CA GLU A 33 -15.45 6.47 -0.07
C GLU A 33 -14.92 5.61 1.09
N LEU A 34 -14.49 6.25 2.18
CA LEU A 34 -14.06 5.56 3.40
C LEU A 34 -15.21 4.75 4.02
N CYS A 35 -16.39 5.37 4.17
CA CYS A 35 -17.57 4.73 4.76
C CYS A 35 -18.03 3.52 3.93
N ILE A 36 -18.17 3.67 2.60
CA ILE A 36 -18.58 2.58 1.71
C ILE A 36 -17.57 1.41 1.81
N THR A 37 -16.28 1.73 1.81
CA THR A 37 -15.23 0.71 1.85
C THR A 37 -15.22 -0.03 3.19
N LEU A 38 -15.33 0.68 4.32
CA LEU A 38 -15.38 0.08 5.65
C LEU A 38 -16.65 -0.76 5.86
N LEU A 39 -17.82 -0.25 5.47
CA LEU A 39 -19.09 -0.96 5.61
C LEU A 39 -19.12 -2.24 4.75
N ALA A 40 -18.65 -2.16 3.50
CA ALA A 40 -18.56 -3.33 2.64
C ALA A 40 -17.58 -4.38 3.20
N PHE A 41 -16.42 -3.95 3.67
CA PHE A 41 -15.44 -4.84 4.29
C PHE A 41 -16.00 -5.52 5.55
N ALA A 42 -16.60 -4.74 6.45
CA ALA A 42 -17.22 -5.26 7.68
C ALA A 42 -18.39 -6.23 7.38
N GLY A 43 -19.25 -5.88 6.42
CA GLY A 43 -20.35 -6.74 5.98
C GLY A 43 -19.85 -8.08 5.42
N LEU A 44 -18.80 -8.06 4.61
CA LEU A 44 -18.18 -9.28 4.08
C LEU A 44 -17.50 -10.11 5.18
N TRP A 45 -16.90 -9.46 6.17
CA TRP A 45 -16.34 -10.14 7.35
C TRP A 45 -17.43 -10.87 8.14
N LEU A 46 -18.56 -10.19 8.42
CA LEU A 46 -19.71 -10.78 9.10
C LEU A 46 -20.32 -11.92 8.27
N ALA A 47 -20.46 -11.72 6.95
CA ALA A 47 -20.94 -12.77 6.05
C ALA A 47 -20.00 -13.99 6.03
N GLY A 48 -18.68 -13.76 6.03
CA GLY A 48 -17.70 -14.83 6.11
C GLY A 48 -17.76 -15.59 7.44
N TRP A 49 -17.93 -14.88 8.54
CA TRP A 49 -18.14 -15.47 9.86
C TRP A 49 -19.41 -16.37 9.88
N TRP A 50 -20.51 -15.87 9.37
CA TRP A 50 -21.76 -16.62 9.27
C TRP A 50 -21.62 -17.82 8.33
N ALA A 51 -20.93 -17.67 7.20
CA ALA A 51 -20.70 -18.73 6.23
C ALA A 51 -19.92 -19.92 6.83
N LEU A 52 -19.08 -19.71 7.85
CA LEU A 52 -18.34 -20.77 8.56
C LEU A 52 -19.29 -21.80 9.19
N SER A 53 -20.48 -21.38 9.63
CA SER A 53 -21.49 -22.30 10.18
C SER A 53 -22.19 -23.15 9.13
N ILE A 54 -22.05 -22.81 7.84
CA ILE A 54 -22.70 -23.48 6.72
C ILE A 54 -21.68 -24.33 5.95
N SER A 55 -20.58 -23.70 5.47
CA SER A 55 -19.57 -24.36 4.64
C SER A 55 -18.27 -23.59 4.60
N TYR A 56 -17.14 -24.29 4.80
CA TYR A 56 -15.81 -23.73 4.63
C TYR A 56 -15.56 -23.19 3.21
N TRP A 57 -16.09 -23.86 2.19
CA TRP A 57 -15.97 -23.42 0.80
C TRP A 57 -16.74 -22.12 0.54
N LEU A 58 -17.89 -21.95 1.15
CA LEU A 58 -18.66 -20.70 1.09
C LEU A 58 -17.86 -19.56 1.75
N THR A 59 -17.25 -19.81 2.89
CA THR A 59 -16.37 -18.85 3.55
C THR A 59 -15.22 -18.43 2.64
N LEU A 60 -14.52 -19.37 2.01
CA LEU A 60 -13.45 -19.06 1.06
C LEU A 60 -13.96 -18.21 -0.12
N ALA A 61 -15.15 -18.50 -0.64
CA ALA A 61 -15.75 -17.68 -1.69
C ALA A 61 -16.01 -16.24 -1.24
N VAL A 62 -16.46 -16.02 0.01
CA VAL A 62 -16.67 -14.69 0.59
C VAL A 62 -15.33 -13.98 0.88
N CYS A 63 -14.27 -14.71 1.19
CA CYS A 63 -12.95 -14.13 1.40
C CYS A 63 -12.39 -13.42 0.15
N LEU A 64 -12.76 -13.83 -1.06
CA LEU A 64 -12.29 -13.20 -2.29
C LEU A 64 -12.73 -11.73 -2.41
N PRO A 65 -14.03 -11.39 -2.36
CA PRO A 65 -14.44 -9.99 -2.35
C PRO A 65 -13.96 -9.24 -1.09
N ALA A 66 -13.88 -9.90 0.07
CA ALA A 66 -13.33 -9.27 1.28
C ALA A 66 -11.86 -8.85 1.08
N ALA A 67 -11.05 -9.67 0.40
CA ALA A 67 -9.67 -9.32 0.07
C ALA A 67 -9.58 -8.11 -0.87
N VAL A 68 -10.49 -7.95 -1.83
CA VAL A 68 -10.57 -6.76 -2.70
C VAL A 68 -10.81 -5.50 -1.88
N PHE A 69 -11.74 -5.55 -0.92
CA PHE A 69 -12.00 -4.41 -0.04
C PHE A 69 -10.86 -4.15 0.96
N LEU A 70 -10.15 -5.19 1.41
CA LEU A 70 -8.94 -5.03 2.21
C LEU A 70 -7.84 -4.28 1.44
N VAL A 71 -7.63 -4.63 0.17
CA VAL A 71 -6.72 -3.89 -0.72
C VAL A 71 -7.20 -2.44 -0.89
N ARG A 72 -8.49 -2.20 -1.04
CA ARG A 72 -9.05 -0.84 -1.14
C ARG A 72 -8.83 -0.03 0.14
N LEU A 73 -8.94 -0.63 1.33
CA LEU A 73 -8.56 0.02 2.59
C LEU A 73 -7.07 0.39 2.62
N PHE A 74 -6.22 -0.49 2.11
CA PHE A 74 -4.79 -0.20 1.97
C PHE A 74 -4.53 0.96 0.98
N LEU A 75 -5.27 1.07 -0.12
CA LEU A 75 -5.16 2.22 -1.04
C LEU A 75 -5.57 3.54 -0.36
N ILE A 76 -6.63 3.54 0.46
CA ILE A 76 -7.02 4.71 1.26
C ILE A 76 -5.91 5.07 2.27
N GLN A 77 -5.30 4.08 2.93
CA GLN A 77 -4.14 4.28 3.80
C GLN A 77 -2.96 4.87 3.03
N HIS A 78 -2.70 4.39 1.83
CA HIS A 78 -1.65 4.87 0.92
C HIS A 78 -1.85 6.36 0.60
N ASP A 79 -3.04 6.75 0.15
CA ASP A 79 -3.36 8.13 -0.20
C ASP A 79 -3.33 9.05 1.04
N SER A 80 -3.72 8.53 2.20
CA SER A 80 -3.55 9.21 3.49
C SER A 80 -2.06 9.41 3.82
N GLY A 81 -1.20 8.44 3.52
CA GLY A 81 0.26 8.55 3.67
C GLY A 81 0.87 9.67 2.83
N HIS A 82 0.37 9.87 1.63
CA HIS A 82 0.70 10.99 0.76
C HIS A 82 0.07 12.33 1.20
N GLY A 83 -0.87 12.32 2.13
CA GLY A 83 -1.64 13.50 2.54
C GLY A 83 -2.64 13.95 1.46
N ALA A 84 -3.04 13.04 0.56
CA ALA A 84 -3.88 13.31 -0.60
C ALA A 84 -5.35 12.90 -0.41
N PHE A 85 -5.68 12.12 0.63
CA PHE A 85 -7.04 11.65 0.85
C PHE A 85 -7.94 12.69 1.52
N PHE A 86 -7.43 13.41 2.53
CA PHE A 86 -8.09 14.56 3.18
C PHE A 86 -7.23 15.81 3.07
N ARG A 87 -7.87 17.01 3.15
CA ARG A 87 -7.13 18.29 3.16
C ARG A 87 -6.24 18.45 4.39
N HIS A 88 -6.70 17.96 5.54
CA HIS A 88 -6.01 18.11 6.82
C HIS A 88 -5.02 16.95 7.06
N ARG A 89 -3.75 17.30 7.27
CA ARG A 89 -2.68 16.31 7.52
C ARG A 89 -2.97 15.42 8.73
N VAL A 90 -3.46 16.02 9.81
CA VAL A 90 -3.76 15.29 11.06
C VAL A 90 -4.83 14.20 10.81
N LEU A 91 -5.84 14.51 10.00
CA LEU A 91 -6.89 13.56 9.66
C LEU A 91 -6.36 12.41 8.80
N ASN A 92 -5.51 12.71 7.81
CA ASN A 92 -4.83 11.69 7.03
C ASN A 92 -4.00 10.75 7.92
N ASP A 93 -3.23 11.30 8.85
CA ASP A 93 -2.37 10.51 9.74
C ASP A 93 -3.19 9.62 10.68
N TRP A 94 -4.32 10.09 11.21
CA TRP A 94 -5.21 9.27 12.04
C TRP A 94 -5.91 8.17 11.26
N VAL A 95 -6.50 8.50 10.11
CA VAL A 95 -7.14 7.50 9.24
C VAL A 95 -6.11 6.46 8.79
N GLY A 96 -4.92 6.90 8.38
CA GLY A 96 -3.85 5.99 8.01
C GLY A 96 -3.42 5.04 9.13
N ARG A 97 -3.38 5.50 10.39
CA ARG A 97 -3.05 4.63 11.55
C ARG A 97 -4.15 3.61 11.85
N VAL A 98 -5.41 4.03 11.83
CA VAL A 98 -6.54 3.12 12.04
C VAL A 98 -6.59 2.05 10.94
N LEU A 99 -6.48 2.46 9.69
CA LEU A 99 -6.45 1.53 8.57
C LEU A 99 -5.21 0.63 8.61
N GLY A 100 -4.08 1.15 9.10
CA GLY A 100 -2.86 0.39 9.28
C GLY A 100 -2.98 -0.81 10.22
N VAL A 101 -3.87 -0.73 11.23
CA VAL A 101 -4.22 -1.88 12.08
C VAL A 101 -5.00 -2.91 11.28
N LEU A 102 -6.03 -2.49 10.54
CA LEU A 102 -6.89 -3.39 9.75
C LEU A 102 -6.12 -4.09 8.61
N THR A 103 -5.16 -3.39 8.00
CA THR A 103 -4.37 -3.89 6.88
C THR A 103 -3.07 -4.57 7.31
N PHE A 104 -2.84 -4.75 8.62
CA PHE A 104 -1.57 -5.27 9.18
C PHE A 104 -0.32 -4.50 8.71
N THR A 105 -0.48 -3.20 8.43
CA THR A 105 0.59 -2.35 7.91
C THR A 105 0.80 -1.15 8.82
N PRO A 106 1.74 -1.20 9.78
CA PRO A 106 2.03 -0.10 10.67
C PRO A 106 2.30 1.19 9.88
N TYR A 107 1.44 2.19 10.06
CA TYR A 107 1.36 3.36 9.21
C TYR A 107 2.68 4.14 9.08
N GLU A 108 3.34 4.43 10.22
CA GLU A 108 4.60 5.23 10.20
C GLU A 108 5.77 4.42 9.59
N VAL A 109 5.81 3.10 9.81
CA VAL A 109 6.82 2.21 9.20
C VAL A 109 6.66 2.20 7.69
N TRP A 110 5.43 1.94 7.24
CA TRP A 110 5.12 1.88 5.82
C TRP A 110 5.37 3.23 5.14
N ARG A 111 4.86 4.31 5.71
CA ARG A 111 5.01 5.66 5.17
C ARG A 111 6.48 6.07 5.03
N TYR A 112 7.32 5.73 6.00
CA TYR A 112 8.75 6.01 5.93
C TYR A 112 9.42 5.23 4.79
N SER A 113 9.19 3.92 4.70
CA SER A 113 9.77 3.08 3.65
C SER A 113 9.25 3.47 2.26
N HIS A 114 7.97 3.85 2.17
CA HIS A 114 7.33 4.28 0.95
C HIS A 114 7.85 5.64 0.45
N ALA A 115 8.15 6.56 1.35
CA ALA A 115 8.81 7.83 1.01
C ALA A 115 10.22 7.60 0.44
N ILE A 116 10.99 6.66 1.00
CA ILE A 116 12.30 6.26 0.45
C ILE A 116 12.11 5.65 -0.93
N HIS A 117 11.13 4.74 -1.10
CA HIS A 117 10.80 4.15 -2.39
C HIS A 117 10.55 5.22 -3.45
N HIS A 118 9.70 6.20 -3.20
CA HIS A 118 9.45 7.29 -4.13
C HIS A 118 10.71 8.14 -4.43
N ALA A 119 11.55 8.38 -3.44
CA ALA A 119 12.77 9.14 -3.62
C ALA A 119 13.86 8.40 -4.41
N THR A 120 13.77 7.05 -4.47
CA THR A 120 14.81 6.20 -5.07
C THR A 120 14.30 5.33 -6.21
N ALA A 121 13.00 5.37 -6.53
CA ALA A 121 12.39 4.58 -7.60
C ALA A 121 13.12 4.80 -8.93
N GLY A 122 13.46 3.70 -9.61
CA GLY A 122 14.22 3.72 -10.85
C GLY A 122 15.75 3.87 -10.69
N ASN A 123 16.26 4.15 -9.49
CA ASN A 123 17.70 4.21 -9.23
C ASN A 123 18.21 2.87 -8.73
N LEU A 124 18.90 2.11 -9.61
CA LEU A 124 19.43 0.78 -9.30
C LEU A 124 20.51 0.79 -8.21
N ASP A 125 21.21 1.90 -7.99
CA ASP A 125 22.24 2.01 -6.95
C ASP A 125 21.66 2.21 -5.55
N LYS A 126 20.37 2.62 -5.47
CA LYS A 126 19.64 2.87 -4.21
C LYS A 126 18.46 1.94 -3.99
N ARG A 127 18.41 0.79 -4.72
CA ARG A 127 17.35 -0.22 -4.57
C ARG A 127 17.40 -0.90 -3.18
N GLY A 128 16.33 -1.54 -2.79
CA GLY A 128 16.27 -2.41 -1.60
C GLY A 128 15.33 -1.96 -0.48
N VAL A 129 14.85 -0.71 -0.50
CA VAL A 129 13.85 -0.24 0.47
C VAL A 129 12.52 0.00 -0.25
N GLY A 130 11.52 -0.85 0.06
CA GLY A 130 10.19 -0.74 -0.55
C GLY A 130 10.10 -1.29 -1.98
N ASP A 131 11.20 -1.75 -2.55
CA ASP A 131 11.29 -2.28 -3.92
C ASP A 131 11.38 -3.81 -3.94
N ILE A 132 10.99 -4.37 -5.09
CA ILE A 132 11.33 -5.74 -5.46
C ILE A 132 12.74 -5.71 -6.05
N ASP A 133 13.65 -6.51 -5.53
CA ASP A 133 15.04 -6.56 -5.99
C ASP A 133 15.12 -6.85 -7.50
N THR A 134 15.61 -5.88 -8.24
CA THR A 134 15.76 -5.96 -9.69
C THR A 134 17.23 -5.93 -10.05
N LEU A 135 17.67 -6.93 -10.78
CA LEU A 135 19.04 -7.06 -11.25
C LEU A 135 19.15 -6.61 -12.70
N THR A 136 20.28 -5.99 -13.03
CA THR A 136 20.68 -5.82 -14.43
C THR A 136 21.08 -7.16 -15.03
N VAL A 137 21.08 -7.27 -16.36
CA VAL A 137 21.52 -8.49 -17.06
C VAL A 137 22.97 -8.84 -16.68
N ARG A 138 23.83 -7.83 -16.56
CA ARG A 138 25.26 -8.03 -16.19
C ARG A 138 25.40 -8.59 -14.78
N GLU A 139 24.68 -8.06 -13.81
CA GLU A 139 24.68 -8.57 -12.43
C GLU A 139 24.17 -10.01 -12.36
N TYR A 140 23.06 -10.29 -13.06
CA TYR A 140 22.49 -11.63 -13.12
C TYR A 140 23.47 -12.64 -13.75
N GLN A 141 24.14 -12.28 -14.82
CA GLN A 141 25.14 -13.12 -15.48
C GLN A 141 26.38 -13.33 -14.62
N GLY A 142 26.76 -12.36 -13.79
CA GLY A 142 27.85 -12.48 -12.82
C GLY A 142 27.54 -13.38 -11.62
N PHE A 143 26.28 -13.75 -11.39
CA PHE A 143 25.90 -14.63 -10.28
C PHE A 143 26.29 -16.09 -10.56
N SER A 144 26.63 -16.82 -9.47
CA SER A 144 26.76 -18.27 -9.50
C SER A 144 25.43 -18.95 -9.87
N ARG A 145 25.50 -20.20 -10.37
CA ARG A 145 24.28 -20.98 -10.72
C ARG A 145 23.24 -21.03 -9.57
N PRO A 146 23.61 -21.32 -8.30
CA PRO A 146 22.63 -21.34 -7.21
C PRO A 146 21.97 -19.97 -7.00
N ARG A 147 22.74 -18.87 -7.05
CA ARG A 147 22.19 -17.50 -6.91
C ARG A 147 21.23 -17.13 -8.04
N ARG A 148 21.53 -17.54 -9.28
CA ARG A 148 20.62 -17.34 -10.42
C ARG A 148 19.32 -18.12 -10.23
N LEU A 149 19.40 -19.35 -9.73
CA LEU A 149 18.20 -20.17 -9.44
C LEU A 149 17.36 -19.54 -8.33
N ALA A 150 17.99 -19.10 -7.23
CA ALA A 150 17.31 -18.41 -6.14
C ALA A 150 16.61 -17.11 -6.61
N TYR A 151 17.28 -16.33 -7.46
CA TYR A 151 16.68 -15.12 -8.04
C TYR A 151 15.48 -15.45 -8.96
N ARG A 152 15.56 -16.50 -9.80
CA ARG A 152 14.43 -16.97 -10.62
C ARG A 152 13.26 -17.42 -9.75
N PHE A 153 13.54 -18.14 -8.67
CA PHE A 153 12.52 -18.56 -7.72
C PHE A 153 11.85 -17.35 -7.05
N TYR A 154 12.64 -16.41 -6.54
CA TYR A 154 12.17 -15.15 -5.97
C TYR A 154 11.28 -14.36 -6.94
N ARG A 155 11.63 -14.33 -8.23
CA ARG A 155 10.88 -13.62 -9.28
C ARG A 155 9.76 -14.45 -9.91
N HIS A 156 9.55 -15.67 -9.47
CA HIS A 156 8.46 -16.50 -9.98
C HIS A 156 7.10 -15.91 -9.59
N PRO A 157 6.12 -15.82 -10.53
CA PRO A 157 4.83 -15.19 -10.25
C PRO A 157 4.11 -15.72 -9.01
N ALA A 158 4.12 -17.03 -8.78
CA ALA A 158 3.51 -17.64 -7.59
C ALA A 158 4.16 -17.17 -6.28
N ILE A 159 5.46 -16.90 -6.28
CA ILE A 159 6.16 -16.33 -5.11
C ILE A 159 5.85 -14.85 -5.00
N MET A 160 5.94 -14.09 -6.09
CA MET A 160 5.74 -12.65 -6.08
C MET A 160 4.30 -12.24 -5.72
N PHE A 161 3.31 -12.97 -6.20
CA PHE A 161 1.89 -12.65 -5.99
C PHE A 161 1.24 -13.46 -4.86
N GLY A 162 1.85 -14.56 -4.44
CA GLY A 162 1.35 -15.41 -3.35
C GLY A 162 2.11 -15.19 -2.04
N VAL A 163 3.30 -15.80 -1.93
CA VAL A 163 4.09 -15.80 -0.69
C VAL A 163 4.66 -14.40 -0.37
N GLY A 164 5.08 -13.64 -1.39
CA GLY A 164 5.70 -12.33 -1.23
C GLY A 164 4.83 -11.33 -0.48
N PRO A 165 3.57 -11.08 -0.88
CA PRO A 165 2.65 -10.22 -0.14
C PRO A 165 2.41 -10.71 1.29
N ALA A 166 2.19 -12.00 1.49
CA ALA A 166 2.01 -12.56 2.83
C ALA A 166 3.24 -12.28 3.72
N TYR A 167 4.44 -12.56 3.23
CA TYR A 167 5.68 -12.22 3.94
C TYR A 167 5.81 -10.71 4.22
N GLN A 168 5.51 -9.87 3.24
CA GLN A 168 5.61 -8.42 3.36
C GLN A 168 4.67 -7.87 4.46
N PHE A 169 3.39 -8.27 4.42
CA PHE A 169 2.37 -7.72 5.32
C PHE A 169 2.35 -8.39 6.69
N LEU A 170 2.56 -9.71 6.77
CA LEU A 170 2.48 -10.42 8.04
C LEU A 170 3.78 -10.41 8.84
N LEU A 171 4.94 -10.23 8.19
CA LEU A 171 6.24 -10.30 8.84
C LEU A 171 7.07 -9.02 8.68
N ARG A 172 7.41 -8.64 7.45
CA ARG A 172 8.38 -7.58 7.20
C ARG A 172 7.94 -6.21 7.71
N ASN A 173 6.68 -5.85 7.49
CA ASN A 173 6.15 -4.56 7.94
C ASN A 173 5.97 -4.52 9.47
N ARG A 174 5.79 -5.66 10.12
CA ARG A 174 5.55 -5.76 11.56
C ARG A 174 6.84 -5.83 12.39
N LEU A 175 7.95 -6.20 11.75
CA LEU A 175 9.26 -6.26 12.38
C LEU A 175 10.11 -5.07 11.90
N PRO A 176 10.32 -4.03 12.70
CA PRO A 176 11.04 -2.82 12.29
C PRO A 176 12.56 -3.03 12.20
N LEU A 177 13.02 -4.26 11.94
CA LEU A 177 14.43 -4.66 11.89
C LEU A 177 15.25 -3.87 10.84
N ILE A 178 14.61 -3.41 9.76
CA ILE A 178 15.27 -2.66 8.67
C ILE A 178 15.36 -1.17 9.02
N LEU A 179 14.63 -0.72 10.01
CA LEU A 179 14.43 0.69 10.36
C LEU A 179 15.20 1.10 11.62
N GLY A 180 16.27 0.47 11.97
CA GLY A 180 17.09 0.78 13.16
C GLY A 180 17.53 2.25 13.28
N ARG A 181 17.28 3.08 12.26
CA ARG A 181 17.47 4.55 12.26
C ARG A 181 16.16 5.35 12.24
N ALA A 182 15.00 4.71 12.20
CA ALA A 182 13.71 5.39 11.96
C ALA A 182 13.07 6.03 13.21
N GLY A 183 13.69 5.90 14.39
CA GLY A 183 13.27 6.56 15.61
C GLY A 183 12.06 5.94 16.32
N TRP A 184 11.74 6.48 17.50
CA TRP A 184 10.71 5.99 18.42
C TRP A 184 9.29 5.91 17.79
N ARG A 185 8.92 6.87 16.96
CA ARG A 185 7.58 6.90 16.32
C ARG A 185 7.32 5.69 15.45
N THR A 186 8.30 5.27 14.68
CA THR A 186 8.19 4.09 13.79
C THR A 186 8.13 2.81 14.62
N TRP A 187 8.93 2.72 15.66
CA TRP A 187 8.93 1.59 16.57
C TRP A 187 7.58 1.46 17.31
N SER A 188 7.06 2.55 17.88
CA SER A 188 5.76 2.55 18.57
C SER A 188 4.59 2.24 17.64
N SER A 189 4.63 2.69 16.39
CA SER A 189 3.63 2.34 15.38
C SER A 189 3.62 0.84 15.09
N ALA A 190 4.80 0.22 14.92
CA ALA A 190 4.91 -1.23 14.71
C ALA A 190 4.40 -2.02 15.90
N MET A 191 4.85 -1.68 17.11
CA MET A 191 4.43 -2.36 18.32
C MET A 191 2.95 -2.16 18.63
N GLY A 192 2.42 -0.95 18.45
CA GLY A 192 0.99 -0.67 18.59
C GLY A 192 0.13 -1.53 17.67
N THR A 193 0.50 -1.63 16.38
CA THR A 193 -0.20 -2.49 15.42
C THR A 193 -0.07 -3.99 15.76
N ASN A 194 1.01 -4.41 16.42
CA ASN A 194 1.22 -5.80 16.80
C ASN A 194 0.43 -6.23 18.04
N ILE A 195 0.08 -5.29 18.93
CA ILE A 195 -0.67 -5.54 20.15
C ILE A 195 -2.19 -5.56 19.88
N MET A 196 -2.65 -4.81 18.87
CA MET A 196 -4.06 -4.76 18.48
C MET A 196 -4.42 -5.93 17.54
#